data_cac41ab71ddba965c1e8c53135d53212
#
_entry.id   cac41ab71ddba965c1e8c53135d53212
#
_cell.length_a   1.000
_cell.length_b   1.000
_cell.length_c   1.000
_cell.angle_alpha   90.00
_cell.angle_beta   90.00
_cell.angle_gamma   90.00
#
_symmetry.space_group_name_H-M   'P 1'
#
loop_
_entity.id
_entity.type
_entity.pdbx_description
1 polymer ?
#
loop_
_entity_poly.entity_id
_entity_poly.type
_entity_poly.pdbx_seq_one_letter_code
_entity_poly.pdbx_strand_id
1 'polypeptide(L)'
;VGKPSRYNEMLLKAMNVQPNETVLDIGCGPGTFVIPLAQQCHAVYALDYSQGMLNMVQQYKEKHQLNNITLLHKSWSDNWDDVPQADVILASRSTLVDDLDDMIEKLQSKAKKRVFLTSVTQRHFLDEGVFEAIGRDDVGFPTYIYLVNRLYQKGIHANVSFIETESGHFQ
;
A
#
# COMPACT_ATOMS: atom_id res chain seq x y z
N VAL A 1 7.98 -4.68 -16.51
CA VAL A 1 8.04 -4.82 -15.04
C VAL A 1 9.32 -5.57 -14.75
N GLY A 2 10.24 -4.94 -13.97
CA GLY A 2 11.50 -5.57 -13.56
C GLY A 2 11.25 -6.82 -12.71
N LYS A 3 12.32 -7.60 -12.40
CA LYS A 3 12.20 -8.74 -11.47
C LYS A 3 11.50 -8.27 -10.19
N PRO A 4 10.53 -9.03 -9.65
CA PRO A 4 9.91 -8.67 -8.39
C PRO A 4 10.98 -8.59 -7.31
N SER A 5 10.95 -7.52 -6.51
CA SER A 5 11.85 -7.39 -5.38
C SER A 5 11.47 -8.40 -4.29
N ARG A 6 12.43 -8.79 -3.44
CA ARG A 6 12.17 -9.63 -2.27
C ARG A 6 10.98 -9.12 -1.43
N TYR A 7 10.87 -7.80 -1.30
CA TYR A 7 9.74 -7.14 -0.64
C TYR A 7 8.39 -7.50 -1.30
N ASN A 8 8.30 -7.40 -2.63
CA ASN A 8 7.07 -7.69 -3.35
C ASN A 8 6.67 -9.16 -3.20
N GLU A 9 7.63 -10.07 -3.32
CA GLU A 9 7.39 -11.52 -3.17
C GLU A 9 6.92 -11.87 -1.76
N MET A 10 7.56 -11.31 -0.73
CA MET A 10 7.18 -11.56 0.66
C MET A 10 5.78 -11.02 0.98
N LEU A 11 5.45 -9.84 0.49
CA LEU A 11 4.14 -9.22 0.71
C LEU A 11 3.03 -10.00 -0.01
N LEU A 12 3.20 -10.35 -1.28
CA LEU A 12 2.27 -11.20 -2.03
C LEU A 12 2.04 -12.55 -1.33
N LYS A 13 3.11 -13.17 -0.85
CA LYS A 13 3.02 -14.43 -0.10
C LYS A 13 2.26 -14.25 1.22
N ALA A 14 2.53 -13.19 1.97
CA ALA A 14 1.84 -12.90 3.24
C ALA A 14 0.34 -12.62 3.02
N MET A 15 -0.01 -11.95 1.92
CA MET A 15 -1.41 -11.69 1.57
C MET A 15 -2.18 -12.96 1.28
N ASN A 16 -1.55 -13.97 0.69
CA ASN A 16 -2.15 -15.28 0.36
C ASN A 16 -3.56 -15.15 -0.23
N VAL A 17 -3.68 -14.31 -1.25
CA VAL A 17 -4.96 -13.99 -1.89
C VAL A 17 -5.48 -15.22 -2.64
N GLN A 18 -6.76 -15.54 -2.45
CA GLN A 18 -7.40 -16.71 -3.05
C GLN A 18 -8.06 -16.37 -4.40
N PRO A 19 -8.24 -17.35 -5.30
CA PRO A 19 -8.80 -17.11 -6.64
C PRO A 19 -10.20 -16.49 -6.66
N ASN A 20 -10.99 -16.69 -5.62
CA ASN A 20 -12.35 -16.16 -5.49
C ASN A 20 -12.42 -14.82 -4.74
N GLU A 21 -11.29 -14.27 -4.31
CA GLU A 21 -11.24 -13.01 -3.57
C GLU A 21 -11.07 -11.80 -4.48
N THR A 22 -11.57 -10.67 -4.01
CA THR A 22 -11.35 -9.35 -4.60
C THR A 22 -10.31 -8.58 -3.79
N VAL A 23 -9.52 -7.77 -4.48
CA VAL A 23 -8.46 -6.95 -3.87
C VAL A 23 -8.67 -5.48 -4.19
N LEU A 24 -8.51 -4.60 -3.20
CA LEU A 24 -8.37 -3.14 -3.38
C LEU A 24 -6.92 -2.77 -3.07
N ASP A 25 -6.17 -2.33 -4.08
CA ASP A 25 -4.79 -1.84 -3.96
C ASP A 25 -4.79 -0.32 -3.95
N ILE A 26 -4.45 0.28 -2.81
CA ILE A 26 -4.52 1.72 -2.55
C ILE A 26 -3.13 2.33 -2.68
N GLY A 27 -3.00 3.33 -3.56
CA GLY A 27 -1.71 3.85 -3.97
C GLY A 27 -0.98 2.81 -4.84
N CYS A 28 -1.71 2.26 -5.81
CA CYS A 28 -1.24 1.12 -6.61
C CYS A 28 -0.02 1.43 -7.49
N GLY A 29 0.31 2.73 -7.67
CA GLY A 29 1.41 3.17 -8.52
C GLY A 29 1.30 2.60 -9.94
N PRO A 30 2.43 2.17 -10.53
CA PRO A 30 2.44 1.64 -11.90
C PRO A 30 1.90 0.20 -12.01
N GLY A 31 1.28 -0.33 -10.93
CA GLY A 31 0.66 -1.66 -10.94
C GLY A 31 1.56 -2.80 -10.48
N THR A 32 2.56 -2.51 -9.65
CA THR A 32 3.51 -3.50 -9.13
C THR A 32 2.82 -4.71 -8.49
N PHE A 33 1.76 -4.48 -7.73
CA PHE A 33 0.95 -5.54 -7.12
C PHE A 33 -0.30 -5.86 -7.93
N VAL A 34 -0.90 -4.88 -8.62
CA VAL A 34 -2.12 -5.04 -9.41
C VAL A 34 -2.01 -6.17 -10.43
N ILE A 35 -0.93 -6.19 -11.21
CA ILE A 35 -0.76 -7.16 -12.29
C ILE A 35 -0.63 -8.60 -11.77
N PRO A 36 0.30 -8.93 -10.83
CA PRO A 36 0.38 -10.29 -10.29
C PRO A 36 -0.87 -10.70 -9.52
N LEU A 37 -1.54 -9.79 -8.82
CA LEU A 37 -2.79 -10.07 -8.13
C LEU A 37 -3.93 -10.40 -9.12
N ALA A 38 -4.08 -9.62 -10.19
CA ALA A 38 -5.11 -9.86 -11.20
C ALA A 38 -4.95 -11.21 -11.93
N GLN A 39 -3.75 -11.75 -11.98
CA GLN A 39 -3.49 -13.08 -12.55
C GLN A 39 -3.95 -14.25 -11.66
N GLN A 40 -4.21 -14.01 -10.38
CA GLN A 40 -4.50 -15.07 -9.41
C GLN A 40 -5.81 -14.89 -8.65
N CYS A 41 -6.45 -13.72 -8.67
CA CYS A 41 -7.66 -13.43 -7.90
C CYS A 41 -8.87 -13.12 -8.82
N HIS A 42 -10.05 -12.97 -8.20
CA HIS A 42 -11.28 -12.71 -8.94
C HIS A 42 -11.27 -11.35 -9.62
N ALA A 43 -10.94 -10.28 -8.88
CA ALA A 43 -10.87 -8.92 -9.41
C ALA A 43 -9.95 -8.04 -8.57
N VAL A 44 -9.35 -7.03 -9.21
CA VAL A 44 -8.52 -6.00 -8.56
C VAL A 44 -9.10 -4.61 -8.83
N TYR A 45 -9.29 -3.85 -7.78
CA TYR A 45 -9.57 -2.42 -7.80
C TYR A 45 -8.26 -1.68 -7.55
N ALA A 46 -7.76 -0.98 -8.55
CA ALA A 46 -6.49 -0.26 -8.50
C ALA A 46 -6.76 1.23 -8.29
N LEU A 47 -6.49 1.73 -7.10
CA LEU A 47 -6.74 3.11 -6.70
C LEU A 47 -5.42 3.87 -6.61
N ASP A 48 -5.34 5.00 -7.31
CA ASP A 48 -4.21 5.93 -7.21
C ASP A 48 -4.65 7.37 -7.49
N TYR A 49 -4.01 8.33 -6.86
CA TYR A 49 -4.27 9.77 -7.10
C TYR A 49 -3.63 10.26 -8.40
N SER A 50 -2.64 9.55 -8.93
CA SER A 50 -1.91 9.92 -10.12
C SER A 50 -2.52 9.27 -11.36
N GLN A 51 -3.12 10.09 -12.23
CA GLN A 51 -3.62 9.61 -13.53
C GLN A 51 -2.51 8.99 -14.37
N GLY A 52 -1.27 9.50 -14.26
CA GLY A 52 -0.11 8.94 -14.96
C GLY A 52 0.19 7.50 -14.54
N MET A 53 0.09 7.18 -13.25
CA MET A 53 0.26 5.82 -12.73
C MET A 53 -0.86 4.90 -13.22
N LEU A 54 -2.11 5.35 -13.17
CA LEU A 54 -3.25 4.58 -13.68
C LEU A 54 -3.15 4.32 -15.20
N ASN A 55 -2.63 5.26 -15.96
CA ASN A 55 -2.37 5.05 -17.39
C ASN A 55 -1.33 3.94 -17.63
N MET A 56 -0.32 3.83 -16.77
CA MET A 56 0.64 2.72 -16.85
C MET A 56 -0.04 1.38 -16.52
N VAL A 57 -0.89 1.34 -15.50
CA VAL A 57 -1.67 0.14 -15.17
C VAL A 57 -2.55 -0.26 -16.34
N GLN A 58 -3.21 0.72 -17.01
CA GLN A 58 -4.04 0.47 -18.19
C GLN A 58 -3.23 -0.17 -19.34
N GLN A 59 -2.03 0.35 -19.62
CA GLN A 59 -1.16 -0.22 -20.64
C GLN A 59 -0.74 -1.67 -20.33
N TYR A 60 -0.40 -1.96 -19.06
CA TYR A 60 -0.07 -3.31 -18.64
C TYR A 60 -1.27 -4.24 -18.65
N LYS A 61 -2.45 -3.77 -18.25
CA LYS A 61 -3.73 -4.50 -18.33
C LYS A 61 -4.00 -4.95 -19.76
N GLU A 62 -3.87 -4.05 -20.73
CA GLU A 62 -4.05 -4.34 -22.17
C GLU A 62 -2.99 -5.33 -22.67
N LYS A 63 -1.71 -5.06 -22.37
CA LYS A 63 -0.59 -5.92 -22.78
C LYS A 63 -0.71 -7.35 -22.28
N HIS A 64 -1.23 -7.56 -21.07
CA HIS A 64 -1.41 -8.87 -20.46
C HIS A 64 -2.83 -9.43 -20.62
N GLN A 65 -3.71 -8.73 -21.35
CA GLN A 65 -5.11 -9.12 -21.60
C GLN A 65 -5.90 -9.40 -20.30
N LEU A 66 -5.66 -8.60 -19.26
CA LEU A 66 -6.32 -8.72 -17.98
C LEU A 66 -7.63 -7.94 -17.95
N ASN A 67 -8.76 -8.63 -17.85
CA ASN A 67 -10.09 -8.02 -17.90
C ASN A 67 -10.71 -7.77 -16.52
N ASN A 68 -10.03 -8.18 -15.44
CA ASN A 68 -10.51 -8.14 -14.07
C ASN A 68 -9.87 -7.00 -13.23
N ILE A 69 -9.39 -5.93 -13.87
CA ILE A 69 -8.84 -4.75 -13.21
C ILE A 69 -9.75 -3.55 -13.47
N THR A 70 -10.17 -2.89 -12.40
CA THR A 70 -10.90 -1.60 -12.42
C THR A 70 -9.99 -0.50 -11.88
N LEU A 71 -9.84 0.59 -12.63
CA LEU A 71 -9.02 1.74 -12.22
C LEU A 71 -9.89 2.77 -11.50
N LEU A 72 -9.40 3.28 -10.37
CA LEU A 72 -10.06 4.27 -9.53
C LEU A 72 -9.13 5.47 -9.32
N HIS A 73 -9.46 6.61 -9.91
CA HIS A 73 -8.69 7.84 -9.77
C HIS A 73 -9.15 8.57 -8.49
N LYS A 74 -8.51 8.29 -7.39
CA LYS A 74 -8.83 8.80 -6.04
C LYS A 74 -7.58 8.98 -5.21
N SER A 75 -7.65 9.89 -4.25
CA SER A 75 -6.67 10.07 -3.19
C SER A 75 -7.24 9.67 -1.82
N TRP A 76 -6.41 9.68 -0.79
CA TRP A 76 -6.88 9.48 0.60
C TRP A 76 -7.84 10.58 1.06
N SER A 77 -7.70 11.82 0.58
CA SER A 77 -8.54 12.96 0.95
C SER A 77 -9.89 13.02 0.22
N ASP A 78 -10.09 12.19 -0.81
CA ASP A 78 -11.34 12.17 -1.56
C ASP A 78 -12.46 11.43 -0.81
N ASN A 79 -13.71 11.67 -1.22
CA ASN A 79 -14.84 10.85 -0.82
C ASN A 79 -14.73 9.47 -1.49
N TRP A 80 -14.97 8.41 -0.70
CA TRP A 80 -14.87 7.02 -1.14
C TRP A 80 -16.22 6.30 -1.19
N ASP A 81 -17.34 7.01 -1.27
CA ASP A 81 -18.67 6.38 -1.31
C ASP A 81 -18.82 5.43 -2.51
N ASP A 82 -18.22 5.80 -3.64
CA ASP A 82 -18.18 5.02 -4.88
C ASP A 82 -17.03 4.00 -4.96
N VAL A 83 -16.13 3.95 -3.99
CA VAL A 83 -15.06 2.93 -3.93
C VAL A 83 -15.67 1.61 -3.46
N PRO A 84 -15.52 0.51 -4.21
CA PRO A 84 -16.11 -0.76 -3.84
C PRO A 84 -15.44 -1.37 -2.60
N GLN A 85 -16.18 -2.19 -1.87
CA GLN A 85 -15.61 -3.06 -0.85
C GLN A 85 -14.85 -4.23 -1.51
N ALA A 86 -13.78 -4.68 -0.85
CA ALA A 86 -13.00 -5.82 -1.29
C ALA A 86 -12.72 -6.80 -0.15
N ASP A 87 -12.48 -8.07 -0.49
CA ASP A 87 -12.11 -9.09 0.50
C ASP A 87 -10.79 -8.77 1.16
N VAL A 88 -9.83 -8.30 0.38
CA VAL A 88 -8.48 -7.95 0.82
C VAL A 88 -8.16 -6.54 0.42
N ILE A 89 -7.63 -5.74 1.36
CA ILE A 89 -7.10 -4.41 1.06
C ILE A 89 -5.59 -4.42 1.22
N LEU A 90 -4.91 -3.81 0.27
CA LEU A 90 -3.49 -3.51 0.31
C LEU A 90 -3.28 -2.00 0.29
N ALA A 91 -2.45 -1.47 1.20
CA ALA A 91 -1.88 -0.13 1.11
C ALA A 91 -0.37 -0.24 1.34
N SER A 92 0.36 -0.39 0.24
CA SER A 92 1.80 -0.59 0.25
C SER A 92 2.53 0.70 -0.09
N ARG A 93 3.33 1.23 0.86
CA ARG A 93 4.09 2.49 0.71
C ARG A 93 3.20 3.71 0.40
N SER A 94 1.95 3.67 0.81
CA SER A 94 0.94 4.71 0.57
C SER A 94 0.24 5.18 1.86
N THR A 95 0.83 4.88 3.02
CA THR A 95 0.25 5.13 4.35
C THR A 95 0.79 6.40 5.03
N LEU A 96 1.57 7.21 4.33
CA LEU A 96 1.98 8.54 4.81
C LEU A 96 0.86 9.52 4.50
N VAL A 97 -0.04 9.70 5.46
CA VAL A 97 -1.24 10.53 5.36
C VAL A 97 -1.26 11.55 6.49
N ASP A 98 -1.95 12.67 6.26
CA ASP A 98 -2.11 13.72 7.27
C ASP A 98 -3.14 13.32 8.33
N ASP A 99 -4.19 12.60 7.95
CA ASP A 99 -5.24 12.09 8.84
C ASP A 99 -5.23 10.56 8.89
N LEU A 100 -4.60 10.03 9.94
CA LEU A 100 -4.51 8.59 10.15
C LEU A 100 -5.86 7.98 10.57
N ASP A 101 -6.72 8.76 11.23
CA ASP A 101 -8.03 8.28 11.65
C ASP A 101 -8.97 8.09 10.48
N ASP A 102 -9.05 9.08 9.59
CA ASP A 102 -9.81 8.99 8.36
C ASP A 102 -9.32 7.81 7.49
N MET A 103 -8.00 7.64 7.39
CA MET A 103 -7.42 6.48 6.69
C MET A 103 -7.91 5.15 7.29
N ILE A 104 -7.85 4.99 8.61
CA ILE A 104 -8.27 3.75 9.27
C ILE A 104 -9.77 3.51 9.07
N GLU A 105 -10.59 4.54 9.18
CA GLU A 105 -12.04 4.44 8.96
C GLU A 105 -12.39 4.04 7.53
N LYS A 106 -11.72 4.63 6.53
CA LYS A 106 -11.85 4.24 5.13
C LYS A 106 -11.48 2.76 4.91
N LEU A 107 -10.35 2.33 5.47
CA LEU A 107 -9.91 0.93 5.37
C LEU A 107 -10.93 -0.01 6.00
N GLN A 108 -11.44 0.29 7.21
CA GLN A 108 -12.46 -0.53 7.86
C GLN A 108 -13.77 -0.59 7.06
N SER A 109 -14.20 0.54 6.48
CA SER A 109 -15.44 0.61 5.70
C SER A 109 -15.40 -0.20 4.42
N LYS A 110 -14.19 -0.39 3.83
CA LYS A 110 -13.99 -1.07 2.54
C LYS A 110 -13.51 -2.52 2.68
N ALA A 111 -12.95 -2.92 3.82
CA ALA A 111 -12.46 -4.27 4.04
C ALA A 111 -13.58 -5.24 4.42
N LYS A 112 -13.67 -6.37 3.70
CA LYS A 112 -14.57 -7.47 4.08
C LYS A 112 -13.88 -8.50 4.97
N LYS A 113 -12.58 -8.77 4.76
CA LYS A 113 -11.86 -9.84 5.47
C LYS A 113 -10.53 -9.40 6.06
N ARG A 114 -9.60 -8.87 5.25
CA ARG A 114 -8.21 -8.60 5.66
C ARG A 114 -7.72 -7.27 5.11
N VAL A 115 -6.85 -6.61 5.90
CA VAL A 115 -6.13 -5.40 5.49
C VAL A 115 -4.63 -5.62 5.67
N PHE A 116 -3.85 -5.28 4.67
CA PHE A 116 -2.39 -5.28 4.71
C PHE A 116 -1.90 -3.85 4.51
N LEU A 117 -1.18 -3.36 5.51
CA LEU A 117 -0.55 -2.05 5.49
C LEU A 117 0.96 -2.21 5.61
N THR A 118 1.71 -1.39 4.90
CA THR A 118 3.14 -1.29 5.14
C THR A 118 3.49 0.10 5.63
N SER A 119 4.32 0.16 6.64
CA SER A 119 4.79 1.40 7.25
C SER A 119 6.29 1.38 7.38
N VAL A 120 6.89 2.56 7.51
CA VAL A 120 8.33 2.71 7.70
C VAL A 120 8.74 2.34 9.13
N THR A 121 9.91 1.75 9.27
CA THR A 121 10.49 1.39 10.56
C THR A 121 11.37 2.49 11.13
N GLN A 122 11.89 3.37 10.27
CA GLN A 122 12.77 4.47 10.62
C GLN A 122 12.08 5.82 10.41
N ARG A 123 12.41 6.80 11.24
CA ARG A 123 11.85 8.15 11.16
C ARG A 123 12.31 8.93 9.93
N HIS A 124 13.48 8.60 9.41
CA HIS A 124 14.11 9.31 8.31
C HIS A 124 14.58 8.33 7.23
N PHE A 125 14.55 8.74 5.98
CA PHE A 125 15.13 7.98 4.87
C PHE A 125 16.66 8.19 4.75
N LEU A 126 17.20 9.21 5.41
CA LEU A 126 18.61 9.51 5.47
C LEU A 126 19.17 9.09 6.84
N ASP A 127 20.47 8.82 6.89
CA ASP A 127 21.19 8.53 8.12
C ASP A 127 21.10 9.71 9.11
N GLU A 128 20.95 9.41 10.42
CA GLU A 128 20.85 10.43 11.46
C GLU A 128 22.03 11.43 11.43
N GLY A 129 23.23 10.95 11.13
CA GLY A 129 24.41 11.81 10.98
C GLY A 129 24.31 12.85 9.87
N VAL A 130 23.50 12.61 8.83
CA VAL A 130 23.27 13.59 7.76
C VAL A 130 22.35 14.71 8.27
N PHE A 131 21.34 14.40 9.10
CA PHE A 131 20.45 15.40 9.69
C PHE A 131 21.20 16.32 10.66
N GLU A 132 22.06 15.75 11.51
CA GLU A 132 22.93 16.54 12.39
C GLU A 132 23.84 17.49 11.59
N ALA A 133 24.40 17.01 10.47
CA ALA A 133 25.31 17.80 9.62
C ALA A 133 24.62 18.98 8.94
N ILE A 134 23.31 18.88 8.62
CA ILE A 134 22.55 19.96 7.96
C ILE A 134 21.78 20.84 8.96
N GLY A 135 21.87 20.57 10.27
CA GLY A 135 21.28 21.39 11.32
C GLY A 135 19.75 21.50 11.27
N ARG A 136 19.06 20.46 10.79
CA ARG A 136 17.60 20.40 10.75
C ARG A 136 17.07 19.50 11.88
N ASP A 137 16.34 20.10 12.80
CA ASP A 137 15.47 19.40 13.75
C ASP A 137 14.19 18.97 13.01
N ASP A 138 14.25 17.92 12.22
CA ASP A 138 13.06 17.38 11.59
C ASP A 138 12.44 16.33 12.52
N VAL A 139 11.14 16.45 12.76
CA VAL A 139 10.38 15.52 13.61
C VAL A 139 10.33 14.10 13.00
N GLY A 140 10.68 13.97 11.71
CA GLY A 140 10.65 12.73 10.96
C GLY A 140 9.24 12.21 10.70
N PHE A 141 9.16 11.08 10.00
CA PHE A 141 7.88 10.44 9.69
C PHE A 141 7.37 9.62 10.88
N PRO A 142 6.03 9.55 11.08
CA PRO A 142 5.46 8.62 12.03
C PRO A 142 5.83 7.19 11.64
N THR A 143 6.46 6.47 12.56
CA THR A 143 6.86 5.08 12.33
C THR A 143 5.68 4.12 12.52
N TYR A 144 5.90 2.84 12.19
CA TYR A 144 4.92 1.77 12.40
C TYR A 144 4.37 1.71 13.84
N ILE A 145 5.15 2.09 14.85
CA ILE A 145 4.71 2.10 16.27
C ILE A 145 3.52 3.06 16.45
N TYR A 146 3.57 4.23 15.82
CA TYR A 146 2.46 5.18 15.88
C TYR A 146 1.19 4.60 15.25
N LEU A 147 1.31 3.97 14.09
CA LEU A 147 0.20 3.30 13.42
C LEU A 147 -0.37 2.17 14.28
N VAL A 148 0.47 1.30 14.83
CA VAL A 148 0.05 0.18 15.69
C VAL A 148 -0.66 0.68 16.95
N ASN A 149 -0.12 1.72 17.60
CA ASN A 149 -0.76 2.32 18.77
C ASN A 149 -2.14 2.91 18.43
N ARG A 150 -2.26 3.56 17.27
CA ARG A 150 -3.54 4.13 16.85
C ARG A 150 -4.58 3.06 16.53
N LEU A 151 -4.18 1.99 15.85
CA LEU A 151 -5.03 0.82 15.62
C LEU A 151 -5.50 0.21 16.97
N TYR A 152 -4.58 0.02 17.91
CA TYR A 152 -4.90 -0.51 19.24
C TYR A 152 -5.91 0.36 19.98
N GLN A 153 -5.78 1.69 19.97
CA GLN A 153 -6.73 2.63 20.58
C GLN A 153 -8.14 2.53 19.95
N LYS A 154 -8.23 2.16 18.68
CA LYS A 154 -9.49 1.91 17.97
C LYS A 154 -10.01 0.45 18.16
N GLY A 155 -9.37 -0.35 19.02
CA GLY A 155 -9.76 -1.74 19.29
C GLY A 155 -9.32 -2.74 18.19
N ILE A 156 -8.39 -2.34 17.32
CA ILE A 156 -7.89 -3.19 16.24
C ILE A 156 -6.55 -3.78 16.65
N HIS A 157 -6.49 -5.10 16.80
CA HIS A 157 -5.26 -5.82 17.13
C HIS A 157 -4.54 -6.26 15.85
N ALA A 158 -3.51 -5.52 15.47
CA ALA A 158 -2.74 -5.80 14.28
C ALA A 158 -1.65 -6.86 14.54
N ASN A 159 -1.45 -7.75 13.57
CA ASN A 159 -0.24 -8.57 13.50
C ASN A 159 0.86 -7.76 12.84
N VAL A 160 2.03 -7.71 13.47
CA VAL A 160 3.18 -6.96 12.96
C VAL A 160 4.28 -7.92 12.55
N SER A 161 4.79 -7.74 11.35
CA SER A 161 5.97 -8.46 10.84
C SER A 161 6.90 -7.51 10.10
N PHE A 162 8.18 -7.82 10.11
CA PHE A 162 9.20 -7.00 9.44
C PHE A 162 9.63 -7.68 8.14
N ILE A 163 9.68 -6.90 7.07
CA ILE A 163 10.23 -7.31 5.79
C ILE A 163 11.60 -6.65 5.64
N GLU A 164 12.66 -7.46 5.70
CA GLU A 164 13.99 -7.00 5.38
C GLU A 164 14.09 -6.71 3.88
N THR A 165 14.32 -5.45 3.55
CA THR A 165 14.69 -5.04 2.19
C THR A 165 16.20 -5.02 2.10
N GLU A 166 16.77 -5.47 0.98
CA GLU A 166 18.19 -5.24 0.73
C GLU A 166 18.40 -3.73 0.77
N SER A 167 19.13 -3.25 1.79
CA SER A 167 19.55 -1.87 1.88
C SER A 167 20.47 -1.62 0.70
N GLY A 168 19.98 -0.88 -0.29
CA GLY A 168 20.84 -0.36 -1.33
C GLY A 168 21.85 0.56 -0.66
N HIS A 169 23.10 0.09 -0.52
CA HIS A 169 24.19 0.98 -0.26
C HIS A 169 24.32 1.89 -1.49
N PHE A 170 23.86 3.12 -1.35
CA PHE A 170 24.32 4.16 -2.26
C PHE A 170 25.82 4.32 -2.01
N GLN A 171 26.63 3.80 -2.94
CA GLN A 171 28.02 4.16 -3.06
C GLN A 171 28.14 5.55 -3.71
#